data_7c5712943f44feca33f9aab1aa51b4bf
#
_entry.id   7c5712943f44feca33f9aab1aa51b4bf
#
_cell.length_a   1.000
_cell.length_b   1.000
_cell.length_c   1.000
_cell.angle_alpha   90.00
_cell.angle_beta   90.00
_cell.angle_gamma   90.00
#
_symmetry.space_group_name_H-M   'P 1'
#
loop_
_entity.id
_entity.type
_entity.pdbx_description
1 polymer ?
#
loop_
_entity_poly.entity_id
_entity_poly.type
_entity_poly.pdbx_seq_one_letter_code
_entity_poly.pdbx_strand_id
1 'polypeptide(L)'
;MNTNSLPKIGIILGTNRPHRIGGDIAQWVQAHMTSPAFTTDIIDLAQVNLPFLDEPEIPAAAHYTQPHTKAWSNQVQQYAGFVLLFPQYNWGYPAVLKNALDYLYREWAHKPVSTIVYGNHGGMQAEIAMRFVTSGLHMNALAVNPELVVTPDMVNDQGQFQDVNQALSRSADDMALLVTEFNNVLK
;
A
#
# COMPACT_ATOMS: atom_id res chain seq x y z
N MET A 1 -0.88 30.26 5.79
CA MET A 1 0.12 29.72 6.74
C MET A 1 0.86 28.61 6.01
N ASN A 2 2.05 28.90 5.50
CA ASN A 2 2.88 27.88 4.84
C ASN A 2 3.62 27.09 5.92
N THR A 3 3.02 26.03 6.42
CA THR A 3 3.79 24.96 7.07
C THR A 3 4.41 24.15 5.95
N ASN A 4 5.70 24.36 5.74
CA ASN A 4 6.54 23.64 4.76
C ASN A 4 6.77 22.19 5.24
N SER A 5 5.67 21.45 5.50
CA SER A 5 5.76 20.03 5.82
C SER A 5 6.00 19.26 4.52
N LEU A 6 6.96 18.33 4.56
CA LEU A 6 7.22 17.44 3.43
C LEU A 6 5.96 16.65 3.05
N PRO A 7 5.74 16.36 1.76
CA PRO A 7 4.67 15.48 1.34
C PRO A 7 4.81 14.10 2.00
N LYS A 8 3.68 13.46 2.29
CA LYS A 8 3.64 12.13 2.92
C LYS A 8 3.24 11.07 1.91
N ILE A 9 3.88 9.92 1.98
CA ILE A 9 3.50 8.72 1.25
C ILE A 9 2.93 7.71 2.25
N GLY A 10 1.70 7.24 2.00
CA GLY A 10 1.07 6.20 2.81
C GLY A 10 1.47 4.81 2.31
N ILE A 11 2.10 3.99 3.16
CA ILE A 11 2.33 2.57 2.90
C ILE A 11 1.12 1.81 3.44
N ILE A 12 0.19 1.44 2.57
CA ILE A 12 -1.03 0.72 2.95
C ILE A 12 -0.71 -0.77 3.08
N LEU A 13 -0.69 -1.29 4.30
CA LEU A 13 -0.56 -2.71 4.59
C LEU A 13 -1.91 -3.42 4.35
N GLY A 14 -2.06 -3.98 3.15
CA GLY A 14 -3.29 -4.51 2.58
C GLY A 14 -3.61 -5.94 2.98
N THR A 15 -3.36 -6.35 4.23
CA THR A 15 -3.69 -7.68 4.76
C THR A 15 -4.08 -7.60 6.23
N ASN A 16 -5.07 -8.41 6.62
CA ASN A 16 -5.53 -8.52 8.02
C ASN A 16 -5.48 -9.97 8.54
N ARG A 17 -4.80 -10.89 7.81
CA ARG A 17 -4.68 -12.29 8.24
C ARG A 17 -3.94 -12.36 9.59
N PRO A 18 -4.42 -13.15 10.58
CA PRO A 18 -3.66 -13.44 11.79
C PRO A 18 -2.26 -14.02 11.46
N HIS A 19 -1.25 -13.68 12.24
CA HIS A 19 0.14 -14.12 12.04
C HIS A 19 0.71 -13.78 10.65
N ARG A 20 0.32 -12.62 10.09
CA ARG A 20 0.83 -12.13 8.80
C ARG A 20 2.28 -11.64 8.93
N ILE A 21 3.09 -11.96 7.94
CA ILE A 21 4.46 -11.42 7.81
C ILE A 21 4.49 -9.98 7.27
N GLY A 22 3.34 -9.49 6.81
CA GLY A 22 3.25 -8.17 6.16
C GLY A 22 3.68 -7.00 7.04
N GLY A 23 3.58 -7.14 8.38
CA GLY A 23 4.07 -6.11 9.32
C GLY A 23 5.58 -5.91 9.22
N ASP A 24 6.36 -6.98 9.24
CA ASP A 24 7.82 -6.94 9.11
C ASP A 24 8.23 -6.40 7.73
N ILE A 25 7.52 -6.82 6.67
CA ILE A 25 7.75 -6.31 5.31
C ILE A 25 7.43 -4.81 5.25
N ALA A 26 6.35 -4.33 5.88
CA ALA A 26 6.00 -2.91 5.87
C ALA A 26 7.07 -2.05 6.57
N GLN A 27 7.63 -2.53 7.67
CA GLN A 27 8.74 -1.86 8.36
C GLN A 27 10.00 -1.86 7.50
N TRP A 28 10.32 -2.97 6.84
CA TRP A 28 11.45 -3.05 5.92
C TRP A 28 11.28 -2.09 4.74
N VAL A 29 10.10 -2.05 4.11
CA VAL A 29 9.76 -1.10 3.04
C VAL A 29 9.93 0.34 3.54
N GLN A 30 9.37 0.68 4.70
CA GLN A 30 9.49 2.02 5.28
C GLN A 30 10.95 2.42 5.51
N ALA A 31 11.77 1.51 6.03
CA ALA A 31 13.19 1.75 6.26
C ALA A 31 13.98 2.00 4.96
N HIS A 32 13.56 1.41 3.83
CA HIS A 32 14.18 1.61 2.51
C HIS A 32 13.57 2.78 1.72
N MET A 33 12.42 3.32 2.14
CA MET A 33 11.79 4.48 1.52
C MET A 33 12.19 5.78 2.21
N THR A 34 13.48 6.06 2.32
CA THR A 34 14.02 7.29 2.93
C THR A 34 14.36 8.33 1.87
N SER A 35 13.90 9.58 2.09
CA SER A 35 14.17 10.70 1.19
C SER A 35 14.15 12.03 1.95
N PRO A 36 14.95 13.04 1.55
CA PRO A 36 14.79 14.40 2.07
C PRO A 36 13.56 15.13 1.50
N ALA A 37 12.88 14.57 0.46
CA ALA A 37 11.76 15.19 -0.23
C ALA A 37 10.38 14.74 0.25
N PHE A 38 10.28 13.65 0.99
CA PHE A 38 9.02 13.14 1.53
C PHE A 38 9.22 12.37 2.84
N THR A 39 8.12 12.11 3.53
CA THR A 39 8.05 11.19 4.68
C THR A 39 7.11 10.03 4.38
N THR A 40 7.21 8.93 5.15
CA THR A 40 6.37 7.74 4.99
C THR A 40 5.68 7.36 6.29
N ASP A 41 4.41 6.98 6.21
CA ASP A 41 3.65 6.39 7.32
C ASP A 41 3.08 5.03 6.91
N ILE A 42 3.09 4.05 7.82
CA ILE A 42 2.41 2.76 7.59
C ILE A 42 0.95 2.89 8.00
N ILE A 43 0.05 2.52 7.09
CA ILE A 43 -1.40 2.47 7.30
C ILE A 43 -1.81 1.01 7.34
N ASP A 44 -2.01 0.47 8.53
CA ASP A 44 -2.39 -0.92 8.71
C ASP A 44 -3.91 -1.09 8.62
N LEU A 45 -4.40 -1.75 7.56
CA LEU A 45 -5.84 -1.95 7.36
C LEU A 45 -6.50 -2.84 8.42
N ALA A 46 -5.73 -3.66 9.16
CA ALA A 46 -6.28 -4.37 10.30
C ALA A 46 -6.59 -3.44 11.48
N GLN A 47 -5.85 -2.33 11.61
CA GLN A 47 -6.11 -1.30 12.64
C GLN A 47 -7.18 -0.31 12.19
N VAL A 48 -7.20 0.06 10.90
CA VAL A 48 -8.28 0.88 10.31
C VAL A 48 -9.63 0.21 10.47
N ASN A 49 -9.68 -1.13 10.31
CA ASN A 49 -10.81 -2.01 10.63
C ASN A 49 -12.15 -1.54 10.05
N LEU A 50 -12.17 -1.19 8.76
CA LEU A 50 -13.41 -0.84 8.07
C LEU A 50 -14.34 -2.06 8.00
N PRO A 51 -15.66 -1.90 8.25
CA PRO A 51 -16.64 -2.93 7.89
C PRO A 51 -16.63 -3.16 6.36
N PHE A 52 -17.39 -4.12 5.86
CA PHE A 52 -17.67 -4.13 4.42
C PHE A 52 -18.42 -2.86 4.04
N LEU A 53 -18.15 -2.36 2.80
CA LEU A 53 -18.70 -1.12 2.30
C LEU A 53 -20.20 -1.01 2.56
N ASP A 54 -20.58 -0.03 3.38
CA ASP A 54 -21.94 0.19 3.90
C ASP A 54 -22.47 1.62 3.63
N GLU A 55 -21.81 2.36 2.75
CA GLU A 55 -22.33 3.65 2.29
C GLU A 55 -23.51 3.45 1.33
N PRO A 56 -24.60 4.23 1.46
CA PRO A 56 -25.77 4.09 0.61
C PRO A 56 -25.54 4.61 -0.83
N GLU A 57 -24.60 5.54 -1.02
CA GLU A 57 -24.29 6.13 -2.30
C GLU A 57 -22.94 5.65 -2.85
N ILE A 58 -22.75 5.78 -4.16
CA ILE A 58 -21.48 5.47 -4.80
C ILE A 58 -20.37 6.41 -4.31
N PRO A 59 -19.14 5.93 -4.07
CA PRO A 59 -18.05 6.75 -3.55
C PRO A 59 -17.71 7.97 -4.40
N ALA A 60 -17.96 7.92 -5.72
CA ALA A 60 -17.75 9.03 -6.64
C ALA A 60 -18.61 10.27 -6.32
N ALA A 61 -19.75 10.09 -5.63
CA ALA A 61 -20.60 11.20 -5.16
C ALA A 61 -19.93 12.00 -4.03
N ALA A 62 -19.06 11.34 -3.25
CA ALA A 62 -18.38 11.88 -2.07
C ALA A 62 -19.36 12.41 -0.98
N HIS A 63 -20.54 11.81 -0.91
CA HIS A 63 -21.55 12.09 0.14
C HIS A 63 -21.50 11.01 1.21
N TYR A 64 -20.41 10.98 1.96
CA TYR A 64 -20.20 9.96 2.99
C TYR A 64 -21.09 10.21 4.21
N THR A 65 -21.83 9.17 4.61
CA THR A 65 -22.73 9.21 5.77
C THR A 65 -22.09 8.61 7.01
N GLN A 66 -21.32 7.54 6.84
CA GLN A 66 -20.74 6.77 7.93
C GLN A 66 -19.53 7.46 8.58
N PRO A 67 -19.44 7.46 9.92
CA PRO A 67 -18.29 8.07 10.62
C PRO A 67 -16.96 7.46 10.24
N HIS A 68 -16.89 6.13 10.04
CA HIS A 68 -15.66 5.43 9.66
C HIS A 68 -15.23 5.78 8.23
N THR A 69 -16.17 5.99 7.29
CA THR A 69 -15.84 6.46 5.95
C THR A 69 -15.26 7.87 5.98
N LYS A 70 -15.86 8.78 6.76
CA LYS A 70 -15.34 10.15 6.92
C LYS A 70 -13.96 10.15 7.55
N ALA A 71 -13.73 9.31 8.57
CA ALA A 71 -12.40 9.17 9.18
C ALA A 71 -11.37 8.64 8.18
N TRP A 72 -11.74 7.62 7.38
CA TRP A 72 -10.89 7.05 6.35
C TRP A 72 -10.58 8.06 5.24
N SER A 73 -11.57 8.79 4.73
CA SER A 73 -11.38 9.87 3.77
C SER A 73 -10.41 10.93 4.30
N ASN A 74 -10.62 11.41 5.53
CA ASN A 74 -9.74 12.39 6.17
C ASN A 74 -8.30 11.87 6.31
N GLN A 75 -8.11 10.59 6.61
CA GLN A 75 -6.79 9.99 6.69
C GLN A 75 -6.11 9.93 5.32
N VAL A 76 -6.80 9.42 4.30
CA VAL A 76 -6.26 9.26 2.94
C VAL A 76 -5.91 10.62 2.29
N GLN A 77 -6.67 11.67 2.58
CA GLN A 77 -6.41 13.02 2.06
C GLN A 77 -5.08 13.61 2.54
N GLN A 78 -4.52 13.12 3.65
CA GLN A 78 -3.24 13.62 4.19
C GLN A 78 -2.04 13.19 3.37
N TYR A 79 -2.18 12.21 2.48
CA TYR A 79 -1.07 11.63 1.72
C TYR A 79 -1.04 12.14 0.28
N ALA A 80 0.17 12.44 -0.18
CA ALA A 80 0.44 12.88 -1.54
C ALA A 80 0.59 11.70 -2.52
N GLY A 81 0.82 10.49 -2.03
CA GLY A 81 0.95 9.27 -2.82
C GLY A 81 0.87 8.02 -1.96
N PHE A 82 0.87 6.85 -2.59
CA PHE A 82 0.70 5.59 -1.89
C PHE A 82 1.62 4.48 -2.40
N VAL A 83 1.97 3.59 -1.48
CA VAL A 83 2.47 2.25 -1.76
C VAL A 83 1.42 1.26 -1.27
N LEU A 84 0.87 0.45 -2.16
CA LEU A 84 -0.05 -0.63 -1.81
C LEU A 84 0.78 -1.89 -1.57
N LEU A 85 1.00 -2.25 -0.30
CA LEU A 85 1.76 -3.43 0.11
C LEU A 85 0.81 -4.57 0.48
N PHE A 86 0.85 -5.68 -0.27
CA PHE A 86 -0.08 -6.79 -0.04
C PHE A 86 0.43 -8.15 -0.53
N PRO A 87 -0.04 -9.26 0.07
CA PRO A 87 0.24 -10.61 -0.42
C PRO A 87 -0.59 -10.95 -1.65
N GLN A 88 -0.05 -11.83 -2.48
CA GLN A 88 -0.85 -12.50 -3.50
C GLN A 88 -1.71 -13.61 -2.87
N TYR A 89 -3.04 -13.52 -2.99
CA TYR A 89 -4.00 -14.55 -2.61
C TYR A 89 -4.74 -15.06 -3.84
N ASN A 90 -4.56 -16.34 -4.20
CA ASN A 90 -5.24 -16.95 -5.34
C ASN A 90 -5.18 -16.09 -6.62
N TRP A 91 -3.96 -15.58 -6.94
CA TRP A 91 -3.69 -14.68 -8.07
C TRP A 91 -4.34 -13.30 -7.99
N GLY A 92 -4.87 -12.93 -6.84
CA GLY A 92 -5.48 -11.63 -6.61
C GLY A 92 -4.94 -10.94 -5.36
N TYR A 93 -5.50 -9.79 -5.08
CA TYR A 93 -5.24 -8.97 -3.89
C TYR A 93 -6.22 -9.35 -2.76
N PRO A 94 -5.87 -9.09 -1.48
CA PRO A 94 -6.76 -9.36 -0.35
C PRO A 94 -8.04 -8.53 -0.38
N ALA A 95 -9.16 -9.13 0.07
CA ALA A 95 -10.46 -8.46 0.13
C ALA A 95 -10.45 -7.18 0.98
N VAL A 96 -9.70 -7.17 2.11
CA VAL A 96 -9.57 -5.99 2.97
C VAL A 96 -8.98 -4.79 2.23
N LEU A 97 -8.02 -5.01 1.32
CA LEU A 97 -7.44 -3.95 0.51
C LEU A 97 -8.47 -3.40 -0.49
N LYS A 98 -9.16 -4.32 -1.21
CA LYS A 98 -10.20 -3.90 -2.16
C LYS A 98 -11.31 -3.11 -1.48
N ASN A 99 -11.77 -3.59 -0.31
CA ASN A 99 -12.77 -2.92 0.48
C ASN A 99 -12.35 -1.49 0.87
N ALA A 100 -11.13 -1.32 1.36
CA ALA A 100 -10.61 -0.01 1.74
C ALA A 100 -10.49 0.96 0.55
N LEU A 101 -10.12 0.46 -0.64
CA LEU A 101 -10.05 1.25 -1.86
C LEU A 101 -11.44 1.65 -2.34
N ASP A 102 -12.44 0.74 -2.27
CA ASP A 102 -13.79 0.96 -2.75
C ASP A 102 -14.62 1.94 -1.89
N TYR A 103 -14.22 2.17 -0.64
CA TYR A 103 -14.87 3.17 0.22
C TYR A 103 -14.75 4.60 -0.32
N LEU A 104 -13.71 4.90 -1.11
CA LEU A 104 -13.37 6.24 -1.56
C LEU A 104 -13.13 6.25 -3.07
N TYR A 105 -13.17 7.45 -3.67
CA TYR A 105 -12.91 7.60 -5.10
C TYR A 105 -12.04 8.84 -5.39
N ARG A 106 -12.54 10.03 -5.02
CA ARG A 106 -11.87 11.30 -5.33
C ARG A 106 -10.54 11.45 -4.61
N GLU A 107 -10.44 10.85 -3.44
CA GLU A 107 -9.26 10.89 -2.58
C GLU A 107 -8.06 10.16 -3.18
N TRP A 108 -8.31 9.20 -4.06
CA TRP A 108 -7.28 8.44 -4.79
C TRP A 108 -6.84 9.12 -6.08
N ALA A 109 -7.74 9.86 -6.72
CA ALA A 109 -7.54 10.37 -8.08
C ALA A 109 -6.27 11.21 -8.21
N HIS A 110 -5.50 10.93 -9.26
CA HIS A 110 -4.25 11.60 -9.64
C HIS A 110 -3.07 11.47 -8.67
N LYS A 111 -3.22 10.72 -7.57
CA LYS A 111 -2.11 10.45 -6.67
C LYS A 111 -1.19 9.38 -7.25
N PRO A 112 0.16 9.56 -7.16
CA PRO A 112 1.10 8.52 -7.55
C PRO A 112 0.92 7.28 -6.67
N VAL A 113 0.98 6.11 -7.28
CA VAL A 113 0.84 4.83 -6.60
C VAL A 113 1.82 3.82 -7.16
N SER A 114 2.49 3.09 -6.27
CA SER A 114 3.21 1.86 -6.56
C SER A 114 2.57 0.70 -5.82
N THR A 115 2.70 -0.50 -6.35
CA THR A 115 2.35 -1.75 -5.67
C THR A 115 3.61 -2.49 -5.26
N ILE A 116 3.62 -3.02 -4.03
CA ILE A 116 4.61 -3.97 -3.57
C ILE A 116 3.87 -5.26 -3.23
N VAL A 117 4.04 -6.28 -4.05
CA VAL A 117 3.35 -7.56 -3.88
C VAL A 117 4.32 -8.61 -3.37
N TYR A 118 3.89 -9.45 -2.44
CA TYR A 118 4.74 -10.52 -1.93
C TYR A 118 4.05 -11.90 -1.99
N GLY A 119 4.87 -12.93 -2.20
CA GLY A 119 4.43 -14.31 -2.25
C GLY A 119 5.57 -15.26 -2.62
N ASN A 120 5.31 -16.57 -2.62
CA ASN A 120 6.34 -17.60 -2.90
C ASN A 120 7.00 -17.47 -4.28
N HIS A 121 6.29 -16.84 -5.23
CA HIS A 121 6.76 -16.64 -6.61
C HIS A 121 6.62 -15.15 -7.02
N GLY A 122 6.85 -14.21 -6.09
CA GLY A 122 6.54 -12.80 -6.28
C GLY A 122 5.05 -12.53 -6.18
N GLY A 123 4.43 -11.95 -7.19
CA GLY A 123 3.02 -11.58 -7.12
C GLY A 123 2.48 -10.97 -8.40
N MET A 124 3.09 -11.26 -9.54
CA MET A 124 2.78 -10.63 -10.84
C MET A 124 1.29 -10.65 -11.18
N GLN A 125 0.57 -11.76 -10.90
CA GLN A 125 -0.86 -11.85 -11.25
C GLN A 125 -1.70 -10.90 -10.38
N ALA A 126 -1.38 -10.79 -9.10
CA ALA A 126 -2.06 -9.88 -8.19
C ALA A 126 -1.72 -8.42 -8.48
N GLU A 127 -0.47 -8.15 -8.93
CA GLU A 127 -0.05 -6.84 -9.40
C GLU A 127 -0.84 -6.42 -10.64
N ILE A 128 -0.92 -7.28 -11.66
CA ILE A 128 -1.72 -7.04 -12.86
C ILE A 128 -3.20 -6.79 -12.51
N ALA A 129 -3.77 -7.59 -11.61
CA ALA A 129 -5.15 -7.39 -11.16
C ALA A 129 -5.33 -6.04 -10.45
N MET A 130 -4.36 -5.59 -9.66
CA MET A 130 -4.41 -4.30 -8.97
C MET A 130 -4.27 -3.11 -9.93
N ARG A 131 -3.56 -3.24 -11.06
CA ARG A 131 -3.49 -2.19 -12.08
C ARG A 131 -4.85 -1.77 -12.63
N PHE A 132 -5.78 -2.72 -12.81
CA PHE A 132 -7.14 -2.39 -13.21
C PHE A 132 -7.86 -1.56 -12.15
N VAL A 133 -7.66 -1.88 -10.87
CA VAL A 133 -8.28 -1.15 -9.77
C VAL A 133 -7.72 0.26 -9.67
N THR A 134 -6.40 0.42 -9.66
CA THR A 134 -5.75 1.75 -9.57
C THR A 134 -6.06 2.61 -10.79
N SER A 135 -6.16 2.00 -11.99
CA SER A 135 -6.62 2.69 -13.20
C SER A 135 -8.08 3.15 -13.08
N GLY A 136 -8.98 2.29 -12.56
CA GLY A 136 -10.38 2.64 -12.32
C GLY A 136 -10.56 3.76 -11.29
N LEU A 137 -9.63 3.88 -10.34
CA LEU A 137 -9.57 4.96 -9.35
C LEU A 137 -8.83 6.21 -9.85
N HIS A 138 -8.40 6.23 -11.12
CA HIS A 138 -7.64 7.32 -11.74
C HIS A 138 -6.34 7.68 -10.99
N MET A 139 -5.71 6.70 -10.34
CA MET A 139 -4.39 6.89 -9.74
C MET A 139 -3.30 6.90 -10.82
N ASN A 140 -2.21 7.59 -10.55
CA ASN A 140 -1.03 7.64 -11.43
C ASN A 140 -0.08 6.50 -11.07
N ALA A 141 -0.22 5.35 -11.73
CA ALA A 141 0.64 4.20 -11.47
C ALA A 141 2.10 4.50 -11.84
N LEU A 142 3.02 4.26 -10.91
CA LEU A 142 4.46 4.35 -11.14
C LEU A 142 4.96 3.15 -11.95
N ALA A 143 6.14 3.29 -12.57
CA ALA A 143 6.73 2.21 -13.37
C ALA A 143 7.34 1.12 -12.48
N VAL A 144 7.92 1.49 -11.33
CA VAL A 144 8.55 0.56 -10.38
C VAL A 144 7.49 0.01 -9.43
N ASN A 145 7.24 -1.31 -9.52
CA ASN A 145 6.30 -2.06 -8.69
C ASN A 145 6.98 -3.33 -8.20
N PRO A 146 7.71 -3.29 -7.06
CA PRO A 146 8.53 -4.41 -6.61
C PRO A 146 7.71 -5.67 -6.30
N GLU A 147 8.22 -6.82 -6.75
CA GLU A 147 7.69 -8.15 -6.41
C GLU A 147 8.64 -8.83 -5.43
N LEU A 148 8.18 -9.04 -4.20
CA LEU A 148 8.99 -9.64 -3.15
C LEU A 148 8.76 -11.16 -3.12
N VAL A 149 9.78 -11.92 -3.45
CA VAL A 149 9.75 -13.38 -3.31
C VAL A 149 10.00 -13.73 -1.85
N VAL A 150 9.00 -14.32 -1.21
CA VAL A 150 9.08 -14.78 0.18
C VAL A 150 8.78 -16.27 0.22
N THR A 151 9.81 -17.08 0.38
CA THR A 151 9.72 -18.55 0.42
C THR A 151 9.52 -19.04 1.87
N PRO A 152 8.97 -20.25 2.06
CA PRO A 152 8.70 -20.79 3.40
C PRO A 152 9.93 -20.91 4.31
N ASP A 153 11.13 -21.11 3.73
CA ASP A 153 12.40 -21.21 4.48
C ASP A 153 12.89 -19.88 5.05
N MET A 154 12.33 -18.74 4.60
CA MET A 154 12.65 -17.41 5.11
C MET A 154 11.90 -17.07 6.40
N VAL A 155 10.87 -17.85 6.73
CA VAL A 155 10.02 -17.62 7.91
C VAL A 155 9.96 -18.86 8.81
N ASN A 156 9.83 -18.64 10.11
CA ASN A 156 9.67 -19.72 11.08
C ASN A 156 8.19 -20.21 11.13
N ASP A 157 7.93 -21.25 11.93
CA ASP A 157 6.58 -21.84 12.11
C ASP A 157 5.56 -20.87 12.69
N GLN A 158 6.02 -19.76 13.30
CA GLN A 158 5.17 -18.69 13.84
C GLN A 158 4.86 -17.59 12.80
N GLY A 159 5.38 -17.74 11.58
CA GLY A 159 5.22 -16.76 10.51
C GLY A 159 6.03 -15.50 10.70
N GLN A 160 7.21 -15.59 11.31
CA GLN A 160 8.12 -14.48 11.53
C GLN A 160 9.38 -14.68 10.69
N PHE A 161 9.93 -13.61 10.11
CA PHE A 161 11.23 -13.68 9.44
C PHE A 161 12.33 -14.02 10.45
N GLN A 162 13.28 -14.85 10.04
CA GLN A 162 14.54 -15.03 10.79
C GLN A 162 15.41 -13.77 10.69
N ASP A 163 15.52 -13.22 9.48
CA ASP A 163 16.14 -11.93 9.17
C ASP A 163 15.47 -11.35 7.92
N VAL A 164 14.61 -10.35 8.11
CA VAL A 164 13.89 -9.69 7.01
C VAL A 164 14.84 -8.96 6.05
N ASN A 165 15.94 -8.39 6.56
CA ASN A 165 16.92 -7.68 5.74
C ASN A 165 17.65 -8.64 4.80
N GLN A 166 18.05 -9.81 5.30
CA GLN A 166 18.66 -10.84 4.48
C GLN A 166 17.66 -11.41 3.47
N ALA A 167 16.44 -11.71 3.91
CA ALA A 167 15.39 -12.30 3.09
C ALA A 167 15.03 -11.41 1.89
N LEU A 168 14.92 -10.10 2.09
CA LEU A 168 14.49 -9.13 1.09
C LEU A 168 15.64 -8.36 0.42
N SER A 169 16.90 -8.70 0.71
CA SER A 169 18.09 -8.00 0.22
C SER A 169 18.14 -7.82 -1.30
N ARG A 170 17.62 -8.79 -2.06
CA ARG A 170 17.59 -8.75 -3.55
C ARG A 170 16.68 -7.65 -4.10
N SER A 171 15.72 -7.17 -3.31
CA SER A 171 14.79 -6.12 -3.74
C SER A 171 15.21 -4.72 -3.28
N ALA A 172 16.39 -4.57 -2.67
CA ALA A 172 16.86 -3.27 -2.19
C ALA A 172 17.07 -2.26 -3.34
N ASP A 173 17.55 -2.72 -4.49
CA ASP A 173 17.75 -1.86 -5.67
C ASP A 173 16.41 -1.38 -6.24
N ASP A 174 15.37 -2.24 -6.28
CA ASP A 174 14.03 -1.83 -6.70
C ASP A 174 13.45 -0.77 -5.75
N MET A 175 13.72 -0.87 -4.45
CA MET A 175 13.32 0.15 -3.49
C MET A 175 14.02 1.49 -3.73
N ALA A 176 15.30 1.49 -4.07
CA ALA A 176 16.04 2.72 -4.42
C ALA A 176 15.49 3.37 -5.71
N LEU A 177 15.11 2.56 -6.70
CA LEU A 177 14.44 3.03 -7.92
C LEU A 177 13.07 3.63 -7.60
N LEU A 178 12.28 2.98 -6.74
CA LEU A 178 10.97 3.48 -6.30
C LEU A 178 11.07 4.83 -5.59
N VAL A 179 12.05 5.00 -4.70
CA VAL A 179 12.34 6.29 -4.04
C VAL A 179 12.64 7.37 -5.08
N THR A 180 13.43 7.02 -6.11
CA THR A 180 13.76 7.94 -7.19
C THR A 180 12.52 8.38 -7.97
N GLU A 181 11.60 7.46 -8.28
CA GLU A 181 10.35 7.79 -8.95
C GLU A 181 9.48 8.73 -8.10
N PHE A 182 9.28 8.43 -6.81
CA PHE A 182 8.53 9.32 -5.92
C PHE A 182 9.17 10.71 -5.83
N ASN A 183 10.49 10.80 -5.74
CA ASN A 183 11.21 12.09 -5.76
C ASN A 183 10.95 12.89 -7.04
N ASN A 184 10.73 12.23 -8.17
CA ASN A 184 10.48 12.90 -9.44
C ASN A 184 9.03 13.38 -9.59
N VAL A 185 8.05 12.64 -9.07
CA VAL A 185 6.62 12.97 -9.24
C VAL A 185 6.06 13.87 -8.13
N LEU A 186 6.76 14.00 -6.99
CA LEU A 186 6.34 14.86 -5.86
C LEU A 186 7.02 16.26 -5.85
N LYS A 187 7.68 16.62 -6.93
CA LYS A 187 8.34 17.95 -7.12
C LYS A 187 7.35 19.07 -7.32
#